data_0f62c1352124f2b9a3468ebdbccc3129
#
_entry.id   0f62c1352124f2b9a3468ebdbccc3129
#
_cell.length_a   1.000
_cell.length_b   1.000
_cell.length_c   1.000
_cell.angle_alpha   90.00
_cell.angle_beta   90.00
_cell.angle_gamma   90.00
#
_symmetry.space_group_name_H-M   'P 1'
#
loop_
_entity.id
_entity.type
_entity.pdbx_description
1 polymer ?
#
loop_
_entity_poly.entity_id
_entity_poly.type
_entity_poly.pdbx_seq_one_letter_code
_entity_poly.pdbx_strand_id
1 'polypeptide(L)'
;VKLQSHPDDRPCRVRPRGRLALAVLLVVSAPAVLAAEAPKAPFTPATATAAGPSSSVMTATVEDGLQQILDDALAANLELRASEAEIRQRLAGLDQARARYLPALDIAARYSVADGGRTIEFPVGDLLNPVYATLDELLVASGQQPRFPRIDNQSVTFLRGNEQETKLVLEQPIYEPRLGPAVAASRAEVERANASLVALRARVVRDTQQAYYLWLATQQAVLVLEATLELAQANLAANESLYRNGKITRDLVLRAEADLLEVEQQRISAASRVRIAQGYVNLLRNAPLATPLPRAEIDAPTVERFRERLIRRLAEGSLDAAALQQVATGRRAELKGLDAAIAGGEARQDLARAAFRPRVLLGAETGIQGDDYGFSEDERYALASVILRWNLFRGGADRAALMEARAFTDQLRATRELAAQRVRLEVQEAVEQLEVAGASLDTALKRAEAADGALRIASRKRDLGQINQAEFIDARRAMTDARLNLNRVRAEFLARIAELEFAVGDPRAAHKELAR
;
A
#
# COMPACT_ATOMS: atom_id res chain seq x y z
N VAL A 1 -46.82 -15.11 12.65
CA VAL A 1 -48.13 -15.03 12.07
C VAL A 1 -47.98 -15.03 10.54
N LYS A 2 -48.76 -15.93 9.92
CA LYS A 2 -48.66 -16.43 8.54
C LYS A 2 -48.75 -15.37 7.46
N LEU A 3 -47.94 -15.57 6.44
CA LEU A 3 -48.08 -15.10 5.05
C LEU A 3 -49.42 -15.51 4.42
N GLN A 4 -49.97 -14.64 3.60
CA GLN A 4 -50.86 -15.01 2.51
C GLN A 4 -50.50 -14.21 1.27
N SER A 5 -50.04 -14.94 0.25
CA SER A 5 -49.88 -14.56 -1.15
C SER A 5 -51.23 -14.55 -1.86
N HIS A 6 -51.47 -13.60 -2.81
CA HIS A 6 -52.19 -13.93 -4.05
C HIS A 6 -51.85 -12.95 -5.19
N PRO A 7 -51.85 -13.41 -6.42
CA PRO A 7 -51.28 -12.74 -7.59
C PRO A 7 -52.34 -12.08 -8.46
N ASP A 8 -51.96 -11.07 -9.26
CA ASP A 8 -52.60 -10.82 -10.56
C ASP A 8 -51.62 -10.15 -11.53
N ASP A 9 -51.16 -10.98 -12.43
CA ASP A 9 -50.49 -10.63 -13.69
C ASP A 9 -51.48 -10.02 -14.68
N ARG A 10 -51.19 -8.86 -15.26
CA ARG A 10 -51.48 -8.55 -16.66
C ARG A 10 -50.53 -7.49 -17.23
N PRO A 11 -49.88 -7.72 -18.37
CA PRO A 11 -48.93 -6.77 -18.94
C PRO A 11 -49.68 -5.72 -19.80
N CYS A 12 -49.45 -4.45 -19.51
CA CYS A 12 -49.87 -3.34 -20.36
C CYS A 12 -48.89 -3.18 -21.52
N ARG A 13 -49.28 -3.58 -22.70
CA ARG A 13 -48.54 -3.34 -23.96
C ARG A 13 -48.63 -1.86 -24.31
N VAL A 14 -47.53 -1.13 -24.22
CA VAL A 14 -47.35 0.17 -24.86
C VAL A 14 -46.57 -0.02 -26.15
N ARG A 15 -47.21 0.36 -27.28
CA ARG A 15 -46.64 0.36 -28.62
C ARG A 15 -45.58 1.45 -28.74
N PRO A 16 -44.45 1.21 -29.43
CA PRO A 16 -43.45 2.23 -29.69
C PRO A 16 -43.89 3.10 -30.89
N ARG A 17 -43.91 4.40 -30.71
CA ARG A 17 -43.98 5.37 -31.83
C ARG A 17 -42.80 6.33 -31.75
N GLY A 18 -42.08 6.42 -32.85
CA GLY A 18 -41.34 7.60 -33.26
C GLY A 18 -39.90 7.69 -32.75
N ARG A 19 -38.95 7.08 -33.47
CA ARG A 19 -37.54 7.45 -33.42
C ARG A 19 -37.37 8.87 -33.99
N LEU A 20 -37.01 9.82 -33.16
CA LEU A 20 -36.28 11.01 -33.60
C LEU A 20 -34.88 10.90 -33.01
N ALA A 21 -33.95 10.45 -33.84
CA ALA A 21 -32.55 10.49 -33.56
C ALA A 21 -32.06 11.93 -33.78
N LEU A 22 -31.93 12.67 -32.70
CA LEU A 22 -31.22 13.97 -32.74
C LEU A 22 -29.73 13.65 -32.50
N ALA A 23 -28.98 13.55 -33.60
CA ALA A 23 -27.52 13.49 -33.56
C ALA A 23 -27.02 14.90 -33.26
N VAL A 24 -26.68 15.15 -32.00
CA VAL A 24 -25.90 16.35 -31.63
C VAL A 24 -24.44 16.05 -31.96
N LEU A 25 -24.01 16.55 -33.14
CA LEU A 25 -22.59 16.58 -33.53
C LEU A 25 -21.90 17.66 -32.68
N LEU A 26 -21.32 17.28 -31.55
CA LEU A 26 -20.37 18.13 -30.83
C LEU A 26 -19.04 18.08 -31.57
N VAL A 27 -18.82 19.07 -32.45
CA VAL A 27 -17.49 19.36 -32.99
C VAL A 27 -16.73 20.10 -31.89
N VAL A 28 -16.09 19.34 -31.00
CA VAL A 28 -15.06 19.86 -30.12
C VAL A 28 -13.76 19.89 -30.93
N SER A 29 -13.43 21.04 -31.48
CA SER A 29 -12.09 21.31 -32.01
C SER A 29 -11.11 21.33 -30.84
N ALA A 30 -10.44 20.20 -30.59
CA ALA A 30 -9.32 20.16 -29.67
C ALA A 30 -8.17 21.03 -30.19
N PRO A 31 -7.57 21.91 -29.37
CA PRO A 31 -6.30 22.53 -29.73
C PRO A 31 -5.24 21.45 -29.84
N ALA A 32 -4.53 21.45 -30.97
CA ALA A 32 -3.38 20.59 -31.21
C ALA A 32 -2.33 20.85 -30.11
N VAL A 33 -2.20 19.88 -29.20
CA VAL A 33 -1.06 19.81 -28.31
C VAL A 33 0.12 19.39 -29.19
N LEU A 34 1.07 20.31 -29.39
CA LEU A 34 2.37 20.00 -29.95
C LEU A 34 2.99 18.88 -29.10
N ALA A 35 3.02 17.67 -29.65
CA ALA A 35 3.84 16.61 -29.13
C ALA A 35 5.31 17.00 -29.33
N ALA A 36 6.01 17.33 -28.25
CA ALA A 36 7.46 17.44 -28.24
C ALA A 36 8.02 16.04 -28.49
N GLU A 37 8.62 15.83 -29.65
CA GLU A 37 9.41 14.65 -29.95
C GLU A 37 10.56 14.50 -28.96
N ALA A 38 10.54 13.41 -28.19
CA ALA A 38 11.70 12.98 -27.41
C ALA A 38 12.80 12.52 -28.37
N PRO A 39 14.06 12.92 -28.17
CA PRO A 39 15.16 12.48 -29.01
C PRO A 39 15.38 10.98 -28.87
N LYS A 40 15.23 10.24 -29.97
CA LYS A 40 15.65 8.84 -30.10
C LYS A 40 17.17 8.78 -30.00
N ALA A 41 17.69 8.30 -28.87
CA ALA A 41 19.07 7.87 -28.77
C ALA A 41 19.30 6.61 -29.64
N PRO A 42 20.39 6.53 -30.41
CA PRO A 42 20.68 5.36 -31.23
C PRO A 42 21.05 4.17 -30.33
N PHE A 43 20.35 3.08 -30.54
CA PHE A 43 20.64 1.79 -29.92
C PHE A 43 21.93 1.24 -30.56
N THR A 44 23.03 1.34 -29.85
CA THR A 44 24.27 0.62 -30.21
C THR A 44 24.22 -0.75 -29.56
N PRO A 45 24.28 -1.86 -30.30
CA PRO A 45 24.37 -3.18 -29.69
C PRO A 45 25.72 -3.31 -29.00
N ALA A 46 25.71 -3.43 -27.68
CA ALA A 46 26.89 -3.79 -26.91
C ALA A 46 27.32 -5.20 -27.30
N THR A 47 28.46 -5.32 -27.97
CA THR A 47 29.17 -6.56 -28.19
C THR A 47 29.50 -7.16 -26.82
N ALA A 48 28.90 -8.30 -26.52
CA ALA A 48 29.20 -9.08 -25.35
C ALA A 48 30.62 -9.69 -25.54
N THR A 49 31.58 -9.02 -24.94
CA THR A 49 32.91 -9.63 -24.76
C THR A 49 32.75 -10.68 -23.65
N ALA A 50 32.86 -11.95 -24.04
CA ALA A 50 32.90 -13.07 -23.12
C ALA A 50 34.19 -12.96 -22.27
N ALA A 51 34.06 -12.36 -21.10
CA ALA A 51 35.08 -12.49 -20.05
C ALA A 51 34.92 -13.88 -19.43
N GLY A 52 35.94 -14.70 -19.56
CA GLY A 52 36.03 -16.02 -18.97
C GLY A 52 35.91 -15.96 -17.43
N PRO A 53 35.47 -17.05 -16.79
CA PRO A 53 35.29 -17.08 -15.35
C PRO A 53 36.64 -17.25 -14.64
N SER A 54 37.29 -16.14 -14.29
CA SER A 54 38.28 -16.09 -13.22
C SER A 54 37.63 -15.40 -12.03
N SER A 55 36.65 -16.00 -11.40
CA SER A 55 36.21 -15.58 -10.09
C SER A 55 36.94 -16.40 -9.03
N SER A 56 38.02 -15.84 -8.49
CA SER A 56 38.37 -16.09 -7.09
C SER A 56 37.08 -15.75 -6.28
N VAL A 57 36.40 -16.81 -5.83
CA VAL A 57 35.25 -16.67 -4.90
C VAL A 57 35.85 -16.15 -3.61
N MET A 58 35.97 -14.83 -3.48
CA MET A 58 36.09 -14.20 -2.18
C MET A 58 34.81 -14.59 -1.43
N THR A 59 34.91 -15.43 -0.41
CA THR A 59 33.85 -15.68 0.55
C THR A 59 33.58 -14.37 1.24
N ALA A 60 32.51 -13.69 0.81
CA ALA A 60 32.03 -12.49 1.47
C ALA A 60 31.69 -12.85 2.93
N THR A 61 31.92 -11.94 3.86
CA THR A 61 31.43 -12.16 5.23
C THR A 61 29.89 -12.21 5.19
N VAL A 62 29.26 -12.84 6.18
CA VAL A 62 27.79 -12.83 6.32
C VAL A 62 27.26 -11.40 6.33
N GLU A 63 28.02 -10.50 6.94
CA GLU A 63 27.69 -9.09 7.09
C GLU A 63 27.72 -8.35 5.75
N ASP A 64 28.75 -8.54 4.94
CA ASP A 64 28.88 -7.91 3.61
C ASP A 64 27.79 -8.42 2.66
N GLY A 65 27.54 -9.72 2.67
CA GLY A 65 26.48 -10.32 1.86
C GLY A 65 25.09 -9.83 2.27
N LEU A 66 24.83 -9.74 3.56
CA LEU A 66 23.59 -9.19 4.10
C LEU A 66 23.41 -7.72 3.73
N GLN A 67 24.47 -6.90 3.88
CA GLN A 67 24.43 -5.49 3.55
C GLN A 67 24.00 -5.27 2.09
N GLN A 68 24.64 -5.97 1.17
CA GLN A 68 24.31 -5.90 -0.26
C GLN A 68 22.84 -6.26 -0.53
N ILE A 69 22.34 -7.36 0.08
CA ILE A 69 20.96 -7.81 -0.09
C ILE A 69 19.96 -6.80 0.48
N LEU A 70 20.27 -6.18 1.62
CA LEU A 70 19.44 -5.17 2.24
C LEU A 70 19.38 -3.88 1.41
N ASP A 71 20.51 -3.42 0.88
CA ASP A 71 20.53 -2.24 0.01
C ASP A 71 19.71 -2.47 -1.26
N ASP A 72 19.86 -3.65 -1.88
CA ASP A 72 19.05 -4.04 -3.04
C ASP A 72 17.55 -4.08 -2.70
N ALA A 73 17.19 -4.69 -1.56
CA ALA A 73 15.80 -4.79 -1.13
C ALA A 73 15.19 -3.40 -0.86
N LEU A 74 15.89 -2.53 -0.13
CA LEU A 74 15.41 -1.19 0.15
C LEU A 74 15.27 -0.31 -1.10
N ALA A 75 16.13 -0.53 -2.11
CA ALA A 75 16.09 0.22 -3.36
C ALA A 75 15.02 -0.27 -4.35
N ALA A 76 14.75 -1.58 -4.39
CA ALA A 76 13.97 -2.21 -5.46
C ALA A 76 12.64 -2.82 -5.01
N ASN A 77 12.38 -2.98 -3.71
CA ASN A 77 11.17 -3.64 -3.20
C ASN A 77 9.88 -2.97 -3.70
N LEU A 78 8.97 -3.79 -4.23
CA LEU A 78 7.73 -3.29 -4.85
C LEU A 78 6.72 -2.76 -3.82
N GLU A 79 6.70 -3.30 -2.61
CA GLU A 79 5.82 -2.79 -1.54
C GLU A 79 6.24 -1.39 -1.10
N LEU A 80 7.56 -1.14 -1.00
CA LEU A 80 8.09 0.20 -0.72
C LEU A 80 7.73 1.20 -1.81
N ARG A 81 7.87 0.82 -3.09
CA ARG A 81 7.48 1.66 -4.22
C ARG A 81 5.98 1.96 -4.22
N ALA A 82 5.14 0.99 -3.90
CA ALA A 82 3.70 1.18 -3.78
C ALA A 82 3.36 2.17 -2.65
N SER A 83 4.00 2.05 -1.49
CA SER A 83 3.81 2.96 -0.36
C SER A 83 4.31 4.39 -0.67
N GLU A 84 5.42 4.55 -1.41
CA GLU A 84 5.88 5.85 -1.90
C GLU A 84 4.91 6.48 -2.91
N ALA A 85 4.25 5.68 -3.74
CA ALA A 85 3.18 6.15 -4.62
C ALA A 85 1.95 6.60 -3.82
N GLU A 86 1.60 5.89 -2.74
CA GLU A 86 0.53 6.32 -1.81
C GLU A 86 0.84 7.69 -1.20
N ILE A 87 2.09 7.93 -0.75
CA ILE A 87 2.47 9.25 -0.22
C ILE A 87 2.28 10.35 -1.27
N ARG A 88 2.68 10.12 -2.54
CA ARG A 88 2.43 11.08 -3.62
C ARG A 88 0.95 11.34 -3.84
N GLN A 89 0.11 10.30 -3.74
CA GLN A 89 -1.35 10.43 -3.81
C GLN A 89 -1.89 11.29 -2.68
N ARG A 90 -1.43 11.09 -1.43
CA ARG A 90 -1.86 11.89 -0.27
C ARG A 90 -1.39 13.34 -0.36
N LEU A 91 -0.17 13.58 -0.87
CA LEU A 91 0.34 14.93 -1.14
C LEU A 91 -0.52 15.67 -2.17
N ALA A 92 -0.87 15.02 -3.27
CA ALA A 92 -1.79 15.59 -4.26
C ALA A 92 -3.18 15.89 -3.64
N GLY A 93 -3.68 15.03 -2.75
CA GLY A 93 -4.90 15.28 -1.98
C GLY A 93 -4.79 16.48 -1.04
N LEU A 94 -3.65 16.69 -0.41
CA LEU A 94 -3.37 17.89 0.39
C LEU A 94 -3.34 19.16 -0.48
N ASP A 95 -2.74 19.10 -1.66
CA ASP A 95 -2.72 20.23 -2.60
C ASP A 95 -4.11 20.54 -3.15
N GLN A 96 -4.95 19.52 -3.41
CA GLN A 96 -6.37 19.72 -3.73
C GLN A 96 -7.13 20.41 -2.58
N ALA A 97 -6.87 20.03 -1.32
CA ALA A 97 -7.49 20.68 -0.17
C ALA A 97 -7.06 22.15 -0.04
N ARG A 98 -5.80 22.45 -0.33
CA ARG A 98 -5.26 23.83 -0.36
C ARG A 98 -5.82 24.65 -1.52
N ALA A 99 -5.95 24.04 -2.70
CA ALA A 99 -6.47 24.70 -3.88
C ALA A 99 -7.90 25.24 -3.70
N ARG A 100 -8.69 24.65 -2.76
CA ARG A 100 -10.04 25.14 -2.43
C ARG A 100 -10.07 26.54 -1.77
N TYR A 101 -8.92 27.10 -1.39
CA TYR A 101 -8.79 28.50 -0.97
C TYR A 101 -8.70 29.46 -2.16
N LEU A 102 -8.36 28.96 -3.33
CA LEU A 102 -8.19 29.76 -4.53
C LEU A 102 -9.52 29.91 -5.28
N PRO A 103 -9.65 30.94 -6.16
CA PRO A 103 -10.83 31.07 -6.98
C PRO A 103 -10.98 29.91 -7.96
N ALA A 104 -12.20 29.45 -8.16
CA ALA A 104 -12.57 28.56 -9.25
C ALA A 104 -13.15 29.40 -10.39
N LEU A 105 -12.74 29.09 -11.62
CA LEU A 105 -13.21 29.73 -12.85
C LEU A 105 -13.74 28.64 -13.77
N ASP A 106 -15.04 28.73 -14.06
CA ASP A 106 -15.75 27.76 -14.89
C ASP A 106 -16.42 28.46 -16.07
N ILE A 107 -16.51 27.79 -17.21
CA ILE A 107 -17.38 28.17 -18.31
C ILE A 107 -18.60 27.27 -18.32
N ALA A 108 -19.79 27.86 -18.37
CA ALA A 108 -21.06 27.14 -18.49
C ALA A 108 -21.79 27.61 -19.76
N ALA A 109 -22.20 26.67 -20.61
CA ALA A 109 -23.00 26.94 -21.79
C ALA A 109 -24.28 26.09 -21.71
N ARG A 110 -25.43 26.72 -21.95
CA ARG A 110 -26.74 26.07 -21.95
C ARG A 110 -27.52 26.53 -23.17
N TYR A 111 -28.13 25.62 -23.88
CA TYR A 111 -29.14 25.89 -24.88
C TYR A 111 -30.40 25.12 -24.49
N SER A 112 -31.51 25.85 -24.36
CA SER A 112 -32.79 25.29 -23.95
C SER A 112 -33.82 25.55 -25.05
N VAL A 113 -34.62 24.54 -25.35
CA VAL A 113 -35.80 24.65 -26.20
C VAL A 113 -37.01 24.31 -25.35
N ALA A 114 -38.00 25.19 -25.34
CA ALA A 114 -39.21 25.02 -24.55
C ALA A 114 -40.44 25.25 -25.41
N ASP A 115 -41.49 24.48 -25.16
CA ASP A 115 -42.79 24.64 -25.75
C ASP A 115 -43.85 24.79 -24.65
N GLY A 116 -44.78 25.76 -24.84
CA GLY A 116 -45.79 26.09 -23.82
C GLY A 116 -45.29 26.96 -22.69
N GLY A 117 -45.93 26.93 -21.56
CA GLY A 117 -45.59 27.69 -20.36
C GLY A 117 -46.65 28.72 -19.99
N ARG A 118 -46.33 29.52 -18.92
CA ARG A 118 -47.23 30.54 -18.40
C ARG A 118 -47.17 31.81 -19.25
N THR A 119 -48.35 32.26 -19.74
CA THR A 119 -48.51 33.55 -20.43
C THR A 119 -49.19 34.57 -19.52
N ILE A 120 -48.82 35.82 -19.61
CA ILE A 120 -49.54 36.96 -19.06
C ILE A 120 -50.10 37.75 -20.22
N GLU A 121 -51.41 37.92 -20.26
CA GLU A 121 -52.08 38.81 -21.21
C GLU A 121 -52.12 40.22 -20.62
N PHE A 122 -51.60 41.16 -21.40
CA PHE A 122 -51.75 42.58 -21.14
C PHE A 122 -52.90 43.09 -21.98
N PRO A 123 -54.06 43.43 -21.36
CA PRO A 123 -55.28 43.80 -22.06
C PRO A 123 -55.20 45.24 -22.59
N VAL A 124 -54.14 45.61 -23.31
CA VAL A 124 -53.89 46.93 -23.85
C VAL A 124 -54.99 47.31 -24.86
N GLY A 125 -55.42 46.34 -25.68
CA GLY A 125 -56.51 46.51 -26.62
C GLY A 125 -57.84 46.79 -25.92
N ASP A 126 -58.14 45.99 -24.87
CA ASP A 126 -59.40 46.13 -24.13
C ASP A 126 -59.50 47.47 -23.36
N LEU A 127 -58.34 48.04 -22.96
CA LEU A 127 -58.24 49.32 -22.29
C LEU A 127 -58.33 50.50 -23.27
N LEU A 128 -57.69 50.43 -24.41
CA LEU A 128 -57.55 51.56 -25.34
C LEU A 128 -58.60 51.59 -26.44
N ASN A 129 -59.07 50.44 -26.93
CA ASN A 129 -60.02 50.37 -28.04
C ASN A 129 -61.36 51.08 -27.72
N PRO A 130 -61.94 51.03 -26.51
CA PRO A 130 -63.16 51.80 -26.20
C PRO A 130 -62.92 53.30 -26.28
N VAL A 131 -61.74 53.77 -25.83
CA VAL A 131 -61.38 55.17 -25.90
C VAL A 131 -61.19 55.63 -27.36
N TYR A 132 -60.50 54.79 -28.15
CA TYR A 132 -60.25 55.05 -29.58
C TYR A 132 -61.57 55.04 -30.37
N ALA A 133 -62.49 54.12 -30.06
CA ALA A 133 -63.81 54.10 -30.69
C ALA A 133 -64.60 55.41 -30.41
N THR A 134 -64.58 55.88 -29.15
CA THR A 134 -65.24 57.14 -28.78
C THR A 134 -64.60 58.34 -29.49
N LEU A 135 -63.27 58.38 -29.61
CA LEU A 135 -62.55 59.41 -30.33
C LEU A 135 -62.85 59.40 -31.82
N ASP A 136 -62.94 58.23 -32.44
CA ASP A 136 -63.30 58.08 -33.86
C ASP A 136 -64.75 58.51 -34.12
N GLU A 137 -65.69 58.19 -33.23
CA GLU A 137 -67.08 58.66 -33.28
C GLU A 137 -67.15 60.21 -33.26
N LEU A 138 -66.35 60.85 -32.39
CA LEU A 138 -66.27 62.32 -32.33
C LEU A 138 -65.64 62.93 -33.60
N LEU A 139 -64.62 62.26 -34.21
CA LEU A 139 -64.02 62.70 -35.47
C LEU A 139 -65.05 62.62 -36.60
N VAL A 140 -65.82 61.52 -36.69
CA VAL A 140 -66.89 61.36 -37.68
C VAL A 140 -67.97 62.43 -37.49
N ALA A 141 -68.40 62.70 -36.28
CA ALA A 141 -69.37 63.74 -35.96
C ALA A 141 -68.88 65.15 -36.33
N SER A 142 -67.54 65.36 -36.39
CA SER A 142 -66.89 66.63 -36.84
C SER A 142 -66.58 66.68 -38.32
N GLY A 143 -67.00 65.66 -39.11
CA GLY A 143 -66.75 65.57 -40.53
C GLY A 143 -65.36 65.09 -40.95
N GLN A 144 -64.60 64.52 -40.02
CA GLN A 144 -63.26 63.94 -40.24
C GLN A 144 -63.33 62.42 -40.34
N GLN A 145 -62.34 61.80 -41.01
CA GLN A 145 -62.25 60.34 -41.06
C GLN A 145 -61.64 59.70 -39.81
N PRO A 146 -62.07 58.49 -39.40
CA PRO A 146 -61.45 57.76 -38.31
C PRO A 146 -59.94 57.59 -38.48
N ARG A 147 -59.14 57.75 -37.39
CA ARG A 147 -57.68 57.74 -37.44
C ARG A 147 -57.04 56.73 -36.48
N PHE A 148 -57.80 56.22 -35.52
CA PHE A 148 -57.22 55.38 -34.48
C PHE A 148 -57.29 53.90 -34.88
N PRO A 149 -56.15 53.20 -35.03
CA PRO A 149 -56.15 51.79 -35.34
C PRO A 149 -56.61 50.96 -34.14
N ARG A 150 -57.25 49.82 -34.39
CA ARG A 150 -57.56 48.87 -33.34
C ARG A 150 -56.28 48.21 -32.86
N ILE A 151 -56.08 48.15 -31.53
CA ILE A 151 -54.95 47.55 -30.86
C ILE A 151 -55.35 46.17 -30.34
N ASP A 152 -54.54 45.16 -30.58
CA ASP A 152 -54.71 43.82 -30.02
C ASP A 152 -54.09 43.72 -28.62
N ASN A 153 -54.66 42.85 -27.76
CA ASN A 153 -54.08 42.49 -26.48
C ASN A 153 -52.70 41.83 -26.73
N GLN A 154 -51.74 42.19 -25.89
CA GLN A 154 -50.40 41.59 -25.95
C GLN A 154 -50.29 40.44 -24.96
N SER A 155 -49.86 39.25 -25.43
CA SER A 155 -49.50 38.11 -24.59
C SER A 155 -48.00 37.95 -24.52
N VAL A 156 -47.47 37.92 -23.30
CA VAL A 156 -46.06 37.67 -23.05
C VAL A 156 -45.89 36.31 -22.40
N THR A 157 -45.18 35.45 -23.08
CA THR A 157 -44.85 34.12 -22.58
C THR A 157 -43.59 34.22 -21.69
N PHE A 158 -43.66 33.69 -20.44
CA PHE A 158 -42.53 33.72 -19.52
C PHE A 158 -41.46 32.73 -19.89
N LEU A 159 -41.82 31.63 -20.57
CA LEU A 159 -40.86 30.65 -21.03
C LEU A 159 -40.53 30.98 -22.48
N ARG A 160 -39.26 31.27 -22.73
CA ARG A 160 -38.78 31.54 -24.08
C ARG A 160 -38.72 30.24 -24.88
N GLY A 161 -39.15 30.23 -26.13
CA GLY A 161 -39.13 29.06 -26.98
C GLY A 161 -37.72 28.50 -27.18
N ASN A 162 -36.78 29.41 -27.38
CA ASN A 162 -35.34 29.11 -27.41
C ASN A 162 -34.65 30.02 -26.40
N GLU A 163 -33.68 29.47 -25.67
CA GLU A 163 -32.83 30.26 -24.78
C GLU A 163 -31.40 29.71 -24.80
N GLN A 164 -30.47 30.54 -25.10
CA GLN A 164 -29.05 30.27 -24.94
C GLN A 164 -28.48 31.07 -23.79
N GLU A 165 -27.58 30.46 -23.05
CA GLU A 165 -26.79 31.11 -22.00
C GLU A 165 -25.35 30.59 -22.07
N THR A 166 -24.39 31.48 -22.25
CA THR A 166 -22.98 31.12 -22.14
C THR A 166 -22.31 32.11 -21.22
N LYS A 167 -21.78 31.60 -20.10
CA LYS A 167 -21.21 32.44 -19.06
C LYS A 167 -19.91 31.91 -18.50
N LEU A 168 -19.06 32.82 -18.09
CA LEU A 168 -17.89 32.58 -17.26
C LEU A 168 -18.28 32.84 -15.80
N VAL A 169 -18.04 31.86 -14.94
CA VAL A 169 -18.39 31.91 -13.52
C VAL A 169 -17.11 31.87 -12.69
N LEU A 170 -16.91 32.87 -11.85
CA LEU A 170 -15.85 32.91 -10.86
C LEU A 170 -16.44 32.73 -9.46
N GLU A 171 -15.98 31.72 -8.73
CA GLU A 171 -16.33 31.53 -7.33
C GLU A 171 -15.10 31.61 -6.44
N GLN A 172 -15.12 32.49 -5.44
CA GLN A 172 -14.04 32.66 -4.47
C GLN A 172 -14.58 32.58 -3.04
N PRO A 173 -14.16 31.59 -2.21
CA PRO A 173 -14.47 31.60 -0.80
C PRO A 173 -13.73 32.76 -0.10
N ILE A 174 -14.48 33.68 0.50
CA ILE A 174 -13.96 34.77 1.33
C ILE A 174 -13.79 34.31 2.77
N TYR A 175 -14.80 33.59 3.27
CA TYR A 175 -14.76 32.97 4.59
C TYR A 175 -15.44 31.61 4.51
N GLU A 176 -14.66 30.56 4.56
CA GLU A 176 -15.13 29.16 4.58
C GLU A 176 -14.45 28.42 5.73
N PRO A 177 -15.13 28.29 6.88
CA PRO A 177 -14.53 27.74 8.11
C PRO A 177 -14.16 26.26 8.00
N ARG A 178 -14.61 25.55 6.96
CA ARG A 178 -14.30 24.14 6.73
C ARG A 178 -12.93 23.91 6.07
N LEU A 179 -12.37 24.93 5.39
CA LEU A 179 -11.14 24.77 4.62
C LEU A 179 -9.93 24.45 5.51
N GLY A 180 -9.78 25.19 6.62
CA GLY A 180 -8.67 24.95 7.57
C GLY A 180 -8.65 23.51 8.10
N PRO A 181 -9.74 23.04 8.72
CA PRO A 181 -9.86 21.65 9.17
C PRO A 181 -9.69 20.62 8.06
N ALA A 182 -10.17 20.87 6.84
CA ALA A 182 -9.98 19.96 5.71
C ALA A 182 -8.51 19.82 5.32
N VAL A 183 -7.77 20.93 5.28
CA VAL A 183 -6.31 20.91 5.04
C VAL A 183 -5.58 20.20 6.18
N ALA A 184 -5.97 20.44 7.45
CA ALA A 184 -5.38 19.77 8.60
C ALA A 184 -5.61 18.24 8.54
N ALA A 185 -6.83 17.80 8.20
CA ALA A 185 -7.13 16.38 8.01
C ALA A 185 -6.29 15.76 6.88
N SER A 186 -6.17 16.44 5.72
CA SER A 186 -5.34 15.95 4.61
C SER A 186 -3.85 15.91 4.99
N ARG A 187 -3.35 16.86 5.77
CA ARG A 187 -1.96 16.83 6.29
C ARG A 187 -1.74 15.64 7.21
N ALA A 188 -2.67 15.36 8.11
CA ALA A 188 -2.60 14.19 8.99
C ALA A 188 -2.57 12.86 8.20
N GLU A 189 -3.30 12.76 7.09
CA GLU A 189 -3.23 11.60 6.20
C GLU A 189 -1.85 11.45 5.53
N VAL A 190 -1.18 12.54 5.16
CA VAL A 190 0.21 12.51 4.64
C VAL A 190 1.18 12.02 5.74
N GLU A 191 1.05 12.55 6.96
CA GLU A 191 1.90 12.14 8.09
C GLU A 191 1.70 10.66 8.43
N ARG A 192 0.45 10.17 8.40
CA ARG A 192 0.13 8.77 8.59
C ARG A 192 0.76 7.89 7.51
N ALA A 193 0.68 8.28 6.24
CA ALA A 193 1.29 7.54 5.14
C ALA A 193 2.82 7.50 5.25
N ASN A 194 3.46 8.60 5.66
CA ASN A 194 4.90 8.64 5.93
C ASN A 194 5.30 7.69 7.06
N ALA A 195 4.55 7.67 8.16
CA ALA A 195 4.78 6.74 9.26
C ALA A 195 4.59 5.28 8.80
N SER A 196 3.60 5.00 7.97
CA SER A 196 3.38 3.67 7.38
C SER A 196 4.56 3.23 6.50
N LEU A 197 5.15 4.12 5.70
CA LEU A 197 6.35 3.82 4.90
C LEU A 197 7.54 3.49 5.81
N VAL A 198 7.74 4.23 6.90
CA VAL A 198 8.83 3.95 7.85
C VAL A 198 8.62 2.58 8.51
N ALA A 199 7.39 2.25 8.93
CA ALA A 199 7.05 0.94 9.49
C ALA A 199 7.28 -0.19 8.46
N LEU A 200 6.89 0.01 7.21
CA LEU A 200 7.11 -0.95 6.14
C LEU A 200 8.60 -1.16 5.85
N ARG A 201 9.40 -0.09 5.82
CA ARG A 201 10.87 -0.21 5.66
C ARG A 201 11.49 -1.05 6.76
N ALA A 202 11.08 -0.83 8.01
CA ALA A 202 11.53 -1.62 9.14
C ALA A 202 11.19 -3.11 8.97
N ARG A 203 9.99 -3.42 8.51
CA ARG A 203 9.54 -4.78 8.22
C ARG A 203 10.35 -5.42 7.10
N VAL A 204 10.55 -4.71 5.98
CA VAL A 204 11.35 -5.21 4.86
C VAL A 204 12.78 -5.53 5.29
N VAL A 205 13.40 -4.70 6.14
CA VAL A 205 14.73 -4.97 6.70
C VAL A 205 14.73 -6.27 7.50
N ARG A 206 13.80 -6.42 8.45
CA ARG A 206 13.68 -7.65 9.26
C ARG A 206 13.46 -8.89 8.38
N ASP A 207 12.48 -8.84 7.48
CA ASP A 207 12.10 -9.98 6.65
C ASP A 207 13.27 -10.39 5.72
N THR A 208 14.02 -9.41 5.20
CA THR A 208 15.21 -9.65 4.38
C THR A 208 16.34 -10.30 5.19
N GLN A 209 16.59 -9.84 6.41
CA GLN A 209 17.58 -10.44 7.31
C GLN A 209 17.22 -11.90 7.61
N GLN A 210 15.99 -12.16 8.03
CA GLN A 210 15.51 -13.51 8.35
C GLN A 210 15.56 -14.44 7.14
N ALA A 211 15.14 -13.95 5.98
CA ALA A 211 15.18 -14.71 4.73
C ALA A 211 16.61 -15.07 4.32
N TYR A 212 17.57 -14.15 4.46
CA TYR A 212 18.97 -14.39 4.15
C TYR A 212 19.61 -15.41 5.09
N TYR A 213 19.38 -15.28 6.41
CA TYR A 213 19.87 -16.27 7.38
C TYR A 213 19.27 -17.67 7.14
N LEU A 214 18.00 -17.74 6.82
CA LEU A 214 17.35 -19.00 6.46
C LEU A 214 17.96 -19.60 5.20
N TRP A 215 18.22 -18.79 4.17
CA TRP A 215 18.84 -19.25 2.94
C TRP A 215 20.27 -19.80 3.21
N LEU A 216 21.09 -19.09 4.01
CA LEU A 216 22.41 -19.56 4.42
C LEU A 216 22.31 -20.91 5.15
N ALA A 217 21.36 -21.06 6.08
CA ALA A 217 21.14 -22.31 6.79
C ALA A 217 20.75 -23.47 5.84
N THR A 218 19.93 -23.20 4.82
CA THR A 218 19.56 -24.23 3.83
C THR A 218 20.75 -24.64 2.96
N GLN A 219 21.65 -23.71 2.62
CA GLN A 219 22.90 -24.03 1.92
C GLN A 219 23.82 -24.91 2.77
N GLN A 220 24.02 -24.51 4.03
CA GLN A 220 24.86 -25.28 4.95
C GLN A 220 24.31 -26.69 5.19
N ALA A 221 22.98 -26.85 5.22
CA ALA A 221 22.34 -28.16 5.34
C ALA A 221 22.68 -29.07 4.14
N VAL A 222 22.74 -28.54 2.93
CA VAL A 222 23.18 -29.32 1.74
C VAL A 222 24.62 -29.79 1.91
N LEU A 223 25.53 -28.93 2.37
CA LEU A 223 26.95 -29.31 2.59
C LEU A 223 27.09 -30.42 3.64
N VAL A 224 26.31 -30.35 4.75
CA VAL A 224 26.28 -31.42 5.75
C VAL A 224 25.79 -32.73 5.16
N LEU A 225 24.76 -32.71 4.33
CA LEU A 225 24.19 -33.90 3.70
C LEU A 225 25.10 -34.45 2.61
N GLU A 226 25.83 -33.62 1.86
CA GLU A 226 26.85 -34.07 0.89
C GLU A 226 27.98 -34.81 1.59
N ALA A 227 28.52 -34.25 2.69
CA ALA A 227 29.53 -34.95 3.48
C ALA A 227 28.98 -36.25 4.09
N THR A 228 27.73 -36.29 4.48
CA THR A 228 27.05 -37.51 4.99
C THR A 228 26.86 -38.54 3.88
N LEU A 229 26.56 -38.11 2.65
CA LEU A 229 26.41 -38.99 1.48
C LEU A 229 27.72 -39.69 1.15
N GLU A 230 28.85 -38.97 1.16
CA GLU A 230 30.17 -39.56 0.98
C GLU A 230 30.48 -40.66 2.01
N LEU A 231 30.14 -40.41 3.29
CA LEU A 231 30.28 -41.41 4.35
C LEU A 231 29.40 -42.65 4.13
N ALA A 232 28.16 -42.44 3.68
CA ALA A 232 27.22 -43.51 3.38
C ALA A 232 27.68 -44.33 2.16
N GLN A 233 28.18 -43.70 1.13
CA GLN A 233 28.78 -44.36 -0.06
C GLN A 233 29.99 -45.22 0.33
N ALA A 234 30.90 -44.64 1.11
CA ALA A 234 32.07 -45.39 1.60
C ALA A 234 31.66 -46.61 2.46
N ASN A 235 30.60 -46.44 3.28
CA ASN A 235 30.07 -47.55 4.08
C ASN A 235 29.45 -48.63 3.22
N LEU A 236 28.68 -48.32 2.19
CA LEU A 236 28.12 -49.31 1.27
C LEU A 236 29.22 -50.07 0.54
N ALA A 237 30.21 -49.37 -0.02
CA ALA A 237 31.35 -49.99 -0.72
C ALA A 237 32.14 -50.97 0.17
N ALA A 238 32.35 -50.61 1.45
CA ALA A 238 32.97 -51.47 2.43
C ALA A 238 32.16 -52.75 2.68
N ASN A 239 30.83 -52.60 2.86
CA ASN A 239 29.93 -53.77 3.07
C ASN A 239 29.85 -54.66 1.84
N GLU A 240 29.81 -54.13 0.63
CA GLU A 240 29.85 -54.90 -0.60
C GLU A 240 31.16 -55.71 -0.72
N SER A 241 32.30 -55.12 -0.36
CA SER A 241 33.58 -55.80 -0.34
C SER A 241 33.60 -56.93 0.67
N LEU A 242 33.11 -56.70 1.88
CA LEU A 242 33.01 -57.75 2.91
C LEU A 242 32.06 -58.89 2.50
N TYR A 243 30.95 -58.60 1.85
CA TYR A 243 30.01 -59.57 1.33
C TYR A 243 30.65 -60.45 0.23
N ARG A 244 31.31 -59.81 -0.75
CA ARG A 244 32.05 -60.56 -1.81
C ARG A 244 33.09 -61.49 -1.24
N ASN A 245 33.68 -61.16 -0.10
CA ASN A 245 34.66 -61.97 0.60
C ASN A 245 34.04 -62.98 1.60
N GLY A 246 32.69 -63.11 1.62
CA GLY A 246 31.96 -64.03 2.49
C GLY A 246 32.01 -63.70 3.98
N LYS A 247 32.35 -62.46 4.38
CA LYS A 247 32.53 -62.07 5.77
C LYS A 247 31.25 -61.52 6.41
N ILE A 248 30.26 -61.11 5.62
CA ILE A 248 28.98 -60.61 6.07
C ILE A 248 27.84 -61.16 5.22
N THR A 249 26.61 -61.04 5.72
CA THR A 249 25.40 -61.44 5.03
C THR A 249 24.83 -60.33 4.14
N ARG A 250 24.00 -60.70 3.15
CA ARG A 250 23.42 -59.75 2.17
C ARG A 250 22.53 -58.67 2.80
N ASP A 251 21.87 -58.96 3.92
CA ASP A 251 21.01 -58.05 4.61
C ASP A 251 21.76 -56.79 5.11
N LEU A 252 23.05 -56.91 5.47
CA LEU A 252 23.88 -55.78 5.87
C LEU A 252 24.21 -54.86 4.69
N VAL A 253 24.38 -55.41 3.47
CA VAL A 253 24.54 -54.64 2.25
C VAL A 253 23.25 -53.90 1.94
N LEU A 254 22.09 -54.57 1.97
CA LEU A 254 20.80 -53.95 1.70
C LEU A 254 20.47 -52.85 2.71
N ARG A 255 20.85 -52.98 3.99
CA ARG A 255 20.72 -51.92 5.00
C ARG A 255 21.59 -50.70 4.68
N ALA A 256 22.82 -50.90 4.24
CA ALA A 256 23.70 -49.81 3.85
C ALA A 256 23.23 -49.11 2.57
N GLU A 257 22.65 -49.83 1.62
CA GLU A 257 22.03 -49.32 0.42
C GLU A 257 20.77 -48.45 0.77
N ALA A 258 19.90 -48.97 1.63
CA ALA A 258 18.72 -48.23 2.10
C ALA A 258 19.11 -46.93 2.83
N ASP A 259 20.15 -46.95 3.66
CA ASP A 259 20.68 -45.81 4.36
C ASP A 259 21.28 -44.75 3.40
N LEU A 260 21.98 -45.18 2.36
CA LEU A 260 22.48 -44.28 1.31
C LEU A 260 21.35 -43.58 0.56
N LEU A 261 20.34 -44.33 0.14
CA LEU A 261 19.15 -43.77 -0.56
C LEU A 261 18.36 -42.79 0.29
N GLU A 262 18.25 -43.05 1.62
CA GLU A 262 17.66 -42.10 2.56
C GLU A 262 18.40 -40.74 2.58
N VAL A 263 19.72 -40.78 2.69
CA VAL A 263 20.56 -39.56 2.68
C VAL A 263 20.45 -38.83 1.34
N GLU A 264 20.43 -39.58 0.23
CA GLU A 264 20.26 -38.99 -1.11
C GLU A 264 18.92 -38.27 -1.25
N GLN A 265 17.83 -38.87 -0.77
CA GLN A 265 16.51 -38.23 -0.73
C GLN A 265 16.51 -36.95 0.13
N GLN A 266 17.17 -36.97 1.30
CA GLN A 266 17.31 -35.80 2.16
C GLN A 266 18.08 -34.69 1.45
N ARG A 267 19.18 -35.01 0.73
CA ARG A 267 19.96 -34.06 -0.05
C ARG A 267 19.14 -33.42 -1.17
N ILE A 268 18.37 -34.22 -1.93
CA ILE A 268 17.48 -33.71 -2.98
C ILE A 268 16.46 -32.71 -2.40
N SER A 269 15.85 -33.06 -1.25
CA SER A 269 14.90 -32.20 -0.54
C SER A 269 15.57 -30.91 -0.05
N ALA A 270 16.76 -31.00 0.51
CA ALA A 270 17.56 -29.83 0.97
C ALA A 270 17.91 -28.91 -0.20
N ALA A 271 18.36 -29.44 -1.34
CA ALA A 271 18.66 -28.66 -2.53
C ALA A 271 17.43 -27.90 -3.08
N SER A 272 16.22 -28.51 -2.96
CA SER A 272 14.97 -27.82 -3.30
C SER A 272 14.69 -26.65 -2.35
N ARG A 273 14.92 -26.83 -1.04
CA ARG A 273 14.73 -25.76 -0.03
C ARG A 273 15.67 -24.58 -0.28
N VAL A 274 16.91 -24.82 -0.72
CA VAL A 274 17.85 -23.75 -1.11
C VAL A 274 17.25 -22.88 -2.22
N ARG A 275 16.71 -23.51 -3.29
CA ARG A 275 16.11 -22.75 -4.40
C ARG A 275 14.89 -21.95 -3.96
N ILE A 276 14.05 -22.51 -3.09
CA ILE A 276 12.87 -21.81 -2.56
C ILE A 276 13.30 -20.62 -1.70
N ALA A 277 14.23 -20.81 -0.78
CA ALA A 277 14.74 -19.74 0.08
C ALA A 277 15.45 -18.64 -0.74
N GLN A 278 16.26 -19.01 -1.75
CA GLN A 278 16.86 -18.08 -2.69
C GLN A 278 15.79 -17.26 -3.44
N GLY A 279 14.75 -17.93 -3.94
CA GLY A 279 13.64 -17.26 -4.62
C GLY A 279 12.93 -16.25 -3.72
N TYR A 280 12.76 -16.56 -2.42
CA TYR A 280 12.14 -15.64 -1.48
C TYR A 280 13.02 -14.39 -1.21
N VAL A 281 14.33 -14.54 -1.02
CA VAL A 281 15.25 -13.40 -0.90
C VAL A 281 15.20 -12.54 -2.16
N ASN A 282 15.21 -13.17 -3.35
CA ASN A 282 15.15 -12.46 -4.62
C ASN A 282 13.79 -11.75 -4.84
N LEU A 283 12.70 -12.31 -4.33
CA LEU A 283 11.38 -11.65 -4.31
C LEU A 283 11.44 -10.33 -3.53
N LEU A 284 12.04 -10.34 -2.33
CA LEU A 284 12.15 -9.15 -1.48
C LEU A 284 12.96 -8.03 -2.15
N ARG A 285 14.00 -8.38 -2.91
CA ARG A 285 14.85 -7.44 -3.67
C ARG A 285 14.39 -7.21 -5.12
N ASN A 286 13.21 -7.71 -5.49
CA ASN A 286 12.65 -7.59 -6.84
C ASN A 286 13.63 -8.03 -7.95
N ALA A 287 14.33 -9.13 -7.74
CA ALA A 287 15.26 -9.73 -8.69
C ALA A 287 14.67 -11.03 -9.27
N PRO A 288 15.15 -11.51 -10.46
CA PRO A 288 14.75 -12.82 -10.96
C PRO A 288 15.01 -13.92 -9.92
N LEU A 289 14.05 -14.82 -9.69
CA LEU A 289 14.06 -15.76 -8.56
C LEU A 289 15.31 -16.66 -8.50
N ALA A 290 15.93 -16.95 -9.63
CA ALA A 290 17.13 -17.77 -9.74
C ALA A 290 18.45 -16.97 -9.62
N THR A 291 18.40 -15.65 -9.38
CA THR A 291 19.62 -14.82 -9.27
C THR A 291 20.51 -15.35 -8.13
N PRO A 292 21.80 -15.60 -8.37
CA PRO A 292 22.72 -16.05 -7.34
C PRO A 292 22.82 -15.02 -6.18
N LEU A 293 22.95 -15.54 -4.97
CA LEU A 293 23.14 -14.73 -3.76
C LEU A 293 24.58 -14.87 -3.25
N PRO A 294 25.14 -13.87 -2.54
CA PRO A 294 26.45 -13.96 -1.92
C PRO A 294 26.53 -15.11 -0.92
N ARG A 295 27.46 -16.03 -1.14
CA ARG A 295 27.66 -17.16 -0.24
C ARG A 295 28.50 -16.75 0.95
N ALA A 296 28.07 -17.14 2.13
CA ALA A 296 28.77 -16.95 3.39
C ALA A 296 28.49 -18.13 4.33
N GLU A 297 29.32 -18.31 5.33
CA GLU A 297 29.12 -19.36 6.34
C GLU A 297 28.75 -18.73 7.69
N ILE A 298 27.70 -19.27 8.32
CA ILE A 298 27.32 -18.92 9.69
C ILE A 298 28.14 -19.79 10.64
N ASP A 299 29.36 -19.39 10.90
CA ASP A 299 30.28 -20.06 11.85
C ASP A 299 30.13 -19.51 13.30
N ALA A 300 30.85 -20.10 14.24
CA ALA A 300 30.82 -19.65 15.64
C ALA A 300 31.37 -18.21 15.80
N PRO A 301 32.49 -17.81 15.17
CA PRO A 301 32.97 -16.41 15.22
C PRO A 301 31.97 -15.40 14.69
N THR A 302 31.23 -15.73 13.62
CA THR A 302 30.17 -14.85 13.10
C THR A 302 29.07 -14.65 14.13
N VAL A 303 28.57 -15.74 14.73
CA VAL A 303 27.53 -15.66 15.75
C VAL A 303 27.98 -14.83 16.95
N GLU A 304 29.23 -15.00 17.41
CA GLU A 304 29.77 -14.24 18.53
C GLU A 304 29.91 -12.73 18.21
N ARG A 305 30.37 -12.37 17.02
CA ARG A 305 30.39 -10.95 16.59
C ARG A 305 29.00 -10.31 16.63
N PHE A 306 27.95 -11.00 16.15
CA PHE A 306 26.59 -10.49 16.25
C PHE A 306 26.12 -10.36 17.69
N ARG A 307 26.43 -11.33 18.55
CA ARG A 307 26.12 -11.31 19.99
C ARG A 307 26.80 -10.13 20.70
N GLU A 308 28.10 -9.93 20.49
CA GLU A 308 28.86 -8.82 21.07
C GLU A 308 28.33 -7.46 20.60
N ARG A 309 27.97 -7.35 19.31
CA ARG A 309 27.38 -6.14 18.75
C ARG A 309 26.02 -5.84 19.38
N LEU A 310 25.17 -6.86 19.53
CA LEU A 310 23.87 -6.72 20.18
C LEU A 310 24.04 -6.22 21.62
N ILE A 311 24.89 -6.86 22.41
CA ILE A 311 25.17 -6.47 23.79
C ILE A 311 25.65 -5.02 23.87
N ARG A 312 26.57 -4.60 23.01
CA ARG A 312 27.08 -3.24 22.92
C ARG A 312 25.99 -2.22 22.57
N ARG A 313 25.09 -2.57 21.66
CA ARG A 313 23.98 -1.69 21.21
C ARG A 313 22.87 -1.53 22.24
N LEU A 314 22.59 -2.55 23.01
CA LEU A 314 21.53 -2.54 24.01
C LEU A 314 21.99 -1.90 25.33
N ALA A 315 23.19 -1.31 25.33
CA ALA A 315 23.84 -0.64 26.48
C ALA A 315 24.08 -1.55 27.70
N GLU A 316 25.33 -1.78 28.03
CA GLU A 316 25.80 -2.35 29.29
C GLU A 316 25.42 -3.82 29.59
N GLY A 317 25.05 -4.62 28.60
CA GLY A 317 24.87 -6.07 28.77
C GLY A 317 23.57 -6.50 29.44
N SER A 318 22.62 -5.59 29.64
CA SER A 318 21.30 -5.89 30.18
C SER A 318 20.23 -5.87 29.10
N LEU A 319 19.57 -6.99 28.88
CA LEU A 319 18.33 -7.12 28.06
C LEU A 319 17.11 -6.81 28.95
N ASP A 320 17.12 -5.64 29.64
CA ASP A 320 15.94 -5.26 30.41
C ASP A 320 14.75 -4.97 29.52
N ALA A 321 13.80 -5.91 29.50
CA ALA A 321 12.59 -5.82 28.69
C ALA A 321 11.77 -4.55 28.99
N ALA A 322 11.75 -4.07 30.25
CA ALA A 322 10.98 -2.88 30.62
C ALA A 322 11.60 -1.61 30.01
N ALA A 323 12.93 -1.49 30.03
CA ALA A 323 13.62 -0.37 29.38
C ALA A 323 13.44 -0.40 27.86
N LEU A 324 13.54 -1.58 27.23
CA LEU A 324 13.33 -1.75 25.80
C LEU A 324 11.88 -1.44 25.37
N GLN A 325 10.88 -1.79 26.18
CA GLN A 325 9.47 -1.45 25.95
C GLN A 325 9.24 0.07 25.96
N GLN A 326 9.91 0.81 26.86
CA GLN A 326 9.81 2.28 26.85
C GLN A 326 10.42 2.88 25.58
N VAL A 327 11.60 2.39 25.17
CA VAL A 327 12.25 2.82 23.93
C VAL A 327 11.36 2.52 22.73
N ALA A 328 10.80 1.31 22.64
CA ALA A 328 9.95 0.87 21.55
C ALA A 328 8.69 1.74 21.41
N THR A 329 8.01 2.03 22.52
CA THR A 329 6.79 2.87 22.49
C THR A 329 7.06 4.31 22.01
N GLY A 330 8.28 4.81 22.12
CA GLY A 330 8.69 6.11 21.58
C GLY A 330 9.18 6.07 20.12
N ARG A 331 9.70 4.93 19.66
CA ARG A 331 10.36 4.81 18.34
C ARG A 331 9.48 4.19 17.26
N ARG A 332 8.58 3.26 17.59
CA ARG A 332 7.77 2.51 16.64
C ARG A 332 6.94 3.42 15.75
N ALA A 333 7.15 3.29 14.45
CA ALA A 333 6.51 4.13 13.45
C ALA A 333 4.99 3.91 13.36
N GLU A 334 4.51 2.71 13.68
CA GLU A 334 3.08 2.39 13.72
C GLU A 334 2.32 3.25 14.74
N LEU A 335 2.94 3.52 15.91
CA LEU A 335 2.35 4.39 16.92
C LEU A 335 2.31 5.84 16.44
N LYS A 336 3.36 6.32 15.76
CA LYS A 336 3.37 7.65 15.13
C LYS A 336 2.28 7.78 14.05
N GLY A 337 2.04 6.72 13.29
CA GLY A 337 0.94 6.66 12.31
C GLY A 337 -0.43 6.78 12.97
N LEU A 338 -0.63 6.16 14.14
CA LEU A 338 -1.86 6.29 14.92
C LEU A 338 -2.00 7.68 15.57
N ASP A 339 -0.90 8.29 16.02
CA ASP A 339 -0.90 9.66 16.52
C ASP A 339 -1.31 10.65 15.40
N ALA A 340 -0.81 10.46 14.18
CA ALA A 340 -1.25 11.22 13.01
C ALA A 340 -2.74 10.97 12.68
N ALA A 341 -3.22 9.73 12.80
CA ALA A 341 -4.64 9.41 12.61
C ALA A 341 -5.53 10.10 13.64
N ILE A 342 -5.10 10.20 14.91
CA ILE A 342 -5.79 10.93 15.98
C ILE A 342 -5.87 12.42 15.61
N ALA A 343 -4.77 13.04 15.17
CA ALA A 343 -4.76 14.42 14.71
C ALA A 343 -5.73 14.65 13.52
N GLY A 344 -5.82 13.69 12.60
CA GLY A 344 -6.82 13.67 11.53
C GLY A 344 -8.25 13.57 12.05
N GLY A 345 -8.49 12.77 13.10
CA GLY A 345 -9.77 12.67 13.79
C GLY A 345 -10.18 13.99 14.47
N GLU A 346 -9.24 14.67 15.11
CA GLU A 346 -9.45 15.99 15.72
C GLU A 346 -9.78 17.05 14.65
N ALA A 347 -9.07 17.04 13.52
CA ALA A 347 -9.39 17.90 12.38
C ALA A 347 -10.80 17.62 11.82
N ARG A 348 -11.26 16.37 11.81
CA ARG A 348 -12.65 16.02 11.43
C ARG A 348 -13.68 16.55 12.45
N GLN A 349 -13.36 16.58 13.75
CA GLN A 349 -14.20 17.24 14.73
C GLN A 349 -14.32 18.75 14.46
N ASP A 350 -13.20 19.41 14.12
CA ASP A 350 -13.20 20.83 13.77
C ASP A 350 -13.97 21.10 12.47
N LEU A 351 -13.92 20.18 11.51
CA LEU A 351 -14.74 20.22 10.30
C LEU A 351 -16.23 20.13 10.63
N ALA A 352 -16.62 19.26 11.55
CA ALA A 352 -18.00 19.16 12.03
C ALA A 352 -18.43 20.43 12.80
N ARG A 353 -17.54 21.00 13.64
CA ARG A 353 -17.79 22.31 14.32
C ARG A 353 -17.96 23.45 13.34
N ALA A 354 -17.25 23.42 12.21
CA ALA A 354 -17.36 24.45 11.17
C ALA A 354 -18.76 24.52 10.54
N ALA A 355 -19.58 23.46 10.64
CA ALA A 355 -20.96 23.46 10.17
C ALA A 355 -21.87 24.48 10.91
N PHE A 356 -21.52 24.86 12.13
CA PHE A 356 -22.26 25.86 12.94
C PHE A 356 -21.87 27.30 12.61
N ARG A 357 -20.85 27.52 11.76
CA ARG A 357 -20.37 28.85 11.40
C ARG A 357 -20.90 29.27 10.02
N PRO A 358 -21.13 30.59 9.81
CA PRO A 358 -21.48 31.08 8.49
C PRO A 358 -20.34 30.87 7.50
N ARG A 359 -20.68 30.87 6.20
CA ARG A 359 -19.71 30.91 5.11
C ARG A 359 -20.04 32.08 4.18
N VAL A 360 -19.02 32.74 3.64
CA VAL A 360 -19.13 33.87 2.73
C VAL A 360 -18.38 33.53 1.45
N LEU A 361 -19.08 33.64 0.34
CA LEU A 361 -18.58 33.38 -1.01
C LEU A 361 -18.71 34.66 -1.83
N LEU A 362 -17.73 34.97 -2.64
CA LEU A 362 -17.82 35.95 -3.73
C LEU A 362 -18.10 35.15 -5.00
N GLY A 363 -19.18 35.46 -5.67
CA GLY A 363 -19.51 34.99 -7.00
C GLY A 363 -19.44 36.14 -8.00
N ALA A 364 -18.81 35.96 -9.13
CA ALA A 364 -18.87 36.87 -10.26
C ALA A 364 -19.14 36.06 -11.52
N GLU A 365 -20.06 36.53 -12.33
CA GLU A 365 -20.34 35.92 -13.62
C GLU A 365 -20.47 36.99 -14.70
N THR A 366 -20.02 36.64 -15.89
CA THR A 366 -20.22 37.45 -17.08
C THR A 366 -20.50 36.54 -18.27
N GLY A 367 -21.39 36.94 -19.12
CA GLY A 367 -21.77 36.11 -20.23
C GLY A 367 -22.71 36.77 -21.22
N ILE A 368 -23.24 35.94 -22.09
CA ILE A 368 -24.30 36.29 -23.06
C ILE A 368 -25.51 35.44 -22.78
N GLN A 369 -26.70 36.04 -22.88
CA GLN A 369 -27.99 35.34 -22.71
C GLN A 369 -28.99 35.93 -23.70
N GLY A 370 -29.62 35.08 -24.54
CA GLY A 370 -30.58 35.56 -25.56
C GLY A 370 -31.42 34.41 -26.12
N ASP A 371 -32.31 34.75 -27.06
CA ASP A 371 -33.13 33.79 -27.76
C ASP A 371 -32.34 33.04 -28.84
N ASP A 372 -31.33 33.72 -29.43
CA ASP A 372 -30.39 33.19 -30.41
C ASP A 372 -28.93 33.44 -29.93
N TYR A 373 -27.96 32.77 -30.58
CA TYR A 373 -26.54 33.05 -30.34
C TYR A 373 -26.12 34.41 -30.94
N GLY A 374 -26.48 35.49 -30.24
CA GLY A 374 -26.10 36.84 -30.57
C GLY A 374 -24.94 37.33 -29.64
N PHE A 375 -24.21 38.34 -30.10
CA PHE A 375 -23.17 39.02 -29.35
C PHE A 375 -23.44 40.51 -29.22
N SER A 376 -24.74 40.89 -29.29
CA SER A 376 -25.17 42.26 -29.13
C SER A 376 -24.90 42.78 -27.70
N GLU A 377 -24.86 44.11 -27.53
CA GLU A 377 -24.68 44.72 -26.21
C GLU A 377 -25.84 44.37 -25.26
N ASP A 378 -27.05 44.19 -25.79
CA ASP A 378 -28.26 43.88 -25.02
C ASP A 378 -28.27 42.42 -24.47
N GLU A 379 -27.45 41.56 -25.02
CA GLU A 379 -27.35 40.13 -24.60
C GLU A 379 -26.22 39.91 -23.60
N ARG A 380 -25.35 40.87 -23.40
CA ARG A 380 -24.20 40.79 -22.48
C ARG A 380 -24.63 41.19 -21.07
N TYR A 381 -24.16 40.44 -20.10
CA TYR A 381 -24.36 40.80 -18.70
C TYR A 381 -23.12 40.54 -17.87
N ALA A 382 -23.00 41.23 -16.76
CA ALA A 382 -22.05 40.97 -15.70
C ALA A 382 -22.74 41.13 -14.35
N LEU A 383 -22.48 40.17 -13.46
CA LEU A 383 -23.07 40.13 -12.13
C LEU A 383 -21.97 39.81 -11.12
N ALA A 384 -21.91 40.55 -10.02
CA ALA A 384 -21.09 40.24 -8.85
C ALA A 384 -21.97 40.10 -7.62
N SER A 385 -21.75 39.06 -6.83
CA SER A 385 -22.57 38.72 -5.68
C SER A 385 -21.71 38.32 -4.49
N VAL A 386 -22.05 38.80 -3.30
CA VAL A 386 -21.53 38.29 -2.04
C VAL A 386 -22.62 37.44 -1.41
N ILE A 387 -22.34 36.15 -1.24
CA ILE A 387 -23.31 35.16 -0.78
C ILE A 387 -22.95 34.74 0.64
N LEU A 388 -23.79 35.10 1.63
CA LEU A 388 -23.69 34.60 2.99
C LEU A 388 -24.63 33.38 3.13
N ARG A 389 -24.09 32.25 3.57
CA ARG A 389 -24.88 31.07 3.92
C ARG A 389 -24.58 30.65 5.35
N TRP A 390 -25.62 30.63 6.20
CA TRP A 390 -25.50 30.20 7.58
C TRP A 390 -26.59 29.18 7.89
N ASN A 391 -26.16 28.02 8.30
CA ASN A 391 -27.03 26.97 8.73
C ASN A 391 -27.41 27.21 10.21
N LEU A 392 -28.66 27.61 10.47
CA LEU A 392 -29.18 27.88 11.83
C LEU A 392 -29.74 26.62 12.50
N PHE A 393 -30.36 25.73 11.73
CA PHE A 393 -30.95 24.51 12.26
C PHE A 393 -31.13 23.45 11.18
N ARG A 394 -30.71 22.21 11.50
CA ARG A 394 -30.83 21.01 10.65
C ARG A 394 -31.39 19.81 11.42
N GLY A 395 -32.41 20.02 12.27
CA GLY A 395 -33.03 18.92 12.99
C GLY A 395 -32.06 18.11 13.89
N GLY A 396 -30.95 18.73 14.36
CA GLY A 396 -29.95 18.05 15.19
C GLY A 396 -28.84 17.32 14.44
N ALA A 397 -28.89 17.25 13.10
CA ALA A 397 -27.90 16.52 12.29
C ALA A 397 -26.44 16.98 12.53
N ASP A 398 -26.21 18.31 12.67
CA ASP A 398 -24.85 18.85 12.89
C ASP A 398 -24.27 18.44 14.27
N ARG A 399 -25.17 18.33 15.31
CA ARG A 399 -24.75 17.81 16.61
C ARG A 399 -24.41 16.33 16.55
N ALA A 400 -25.22 15.54 15.84
CA ALA A 400 -24.98 14.11 15.64
C ALA A 400 -23.65 13.88 14.90
N ALA A 401 -23.36 14.64 13.84
CA ALA A 401 -22.10 14.59 13.12
C ALA A 401 -20.88 14.95 14.00
N LEU A 402 -21.02 15.92 14.91
CA LEU A 402 -19.97 16.24 15.87
C LEU A 402 -19.77 15.10 16.90
N MET A 403 -20.85 14.48 17.39
CA MET A 403 -20.76 13.33 18.30
C MET A 403 -20.12 12.13 17.61
N GLU A 404 -20.46 11.85 16.35
CA GLU A 404 -19.84 10.82 15.53
C GLU A 404 -18.32 11.05 15.39
N ALA A 405 -17.90 12.27 15.03
CA ALA A 405 -16.49 12.62 14.88
C ALA A 405 -15.70 12.49 16.21
N ARG A 406 -16.35 12.79 17.36
CA ARG A 406 -15.75 12.57 18.69
C ARG A 406 -15.60 11.09 18.99
N ALA A 407 -16.65 10.31 18.82
CA ALA A 407 -16.62 8.87 19.05
C ALA A 407 -15.57 8.17 18.17
N PHE A 408 -15.43 8.60 16.91
CA PHE A 408 -14.37 8.13 16.01
C PHE A 408 -12.96 8.46 16.54
N THR A 409 -12.75 9.68 17.06
CA THR A 409 -11.46 10.05 17.65
C THR A 409 -11.16 9.24 18.91
N ASP A 410 -12.17 8.98 19.75
CA ASP A 410 -12.00 8.16 20.96
C ASP A 410 -11.69 6.69 20.60
N GLN A 411 -12.29 6.16 19.52
CA GLN A 411 -11.94 4.87 18.96
C GLN A 411 -10.46 4.82 18.53
N LEU A 412 -9.97 5.86 17.85
CA LEU A 412 -8.55 5.94 17.44
C LEU A 412 -7.61 5.98 18.65
N ARG A 413 -7.96 6.71 19.73
CA ARG A 413 -7.19 6.74 20.97
C ARG A 413 -7.12 5.36 21.63
N ALA A 414 -8.25 4.66 21.73
CA ALA A 414 -8.28 3.30 22.24
C ALA A 414 -7.46 2.32 21.35
N THR A 415 -7.53 2.48 20.03
CA THR A 415 -6.72 1.68 19.09
C THR A 415 -5.23 1.95 19.27
N ARG A 416 -4.84 3.19 19.49
CA ARG A 416 -3.45 3.58 19.76
C ARG A 416 -2.94 2.98 21.06
N GLU A 417 -3.75 2.99 22.12
CA GLU A 417 -3.38 2.37 23.41
C GLU A 417 -3.23 0.85 23.27
N LEU A 418 -4.16 0.17 22.58
CA LEU A 418 -4.04 -1.25 22.28
C LEU A 418 -2.78 -1.56 21.49
N ALA A 419 -2.43 -0.73 20.49
CA ALA A 419 -1.21 -0.90 19.71
C ALA A 419 0.04 -0.72 20.60
N ALA A 420 0.04 0.22 21.53
CA ALA A 420 1.13 0.39 22.48
C ALA A 420 1.31 -0.83 23.41
N GLN A 421 0.21 -1.45 23.86
CA GLN A 421 0.27 -2.69 24.65
C GLN A 421 0.81 -3.86 23.80
N ARG A 422 0.41 -3.96 22.54
CA ARG A 422 0.94 -4.98 21.60
C ARG A 422 2.44 -4.80 21.39
N VAL A 423 2.91 -3.57 21.18
CA VAL A 423 4.35 -3.28 21.05
C VAL A 423 5.12 -3.72 22.30
N ARG A 424 4.59 -3.47 23.51
CA ARG A 424 5.22 -3.95 24.75
C ARG A 424 5.30 -5.48 24.80
N LEU A 425 4.23 -6.16 24.42
CA LEU A 425 4.20 -7.63 24.36
C LEU A 425 5.19 -8.16 23.31
N GLU A 426 5.23 -7.59 22.11
CA GLU A 426 6.19 -7.97 21.04
C GLU A 426 7.64 -7.86 21.53
N VAL A 427 7.98 -6.80 22.27
CA VAL A 427 9.32 -6.63 22.86
C VAL A 427 9.60 -7.71 23.89
N GLN A 428 8.63 -7.99 24.79
CA GLN A 428 8.78 -9.05 25.79
C GLN A 428 9.03 -10.41 25.15
N GLU A 429 8.19 -10.76 24.15
CA GLU A 429 8.33 -12.01 23.40
C GLU A 429 9.67 -12.10 22.67
N ALA A 430 10.14 -11.00 22.07
CA ALA A 430 11.41 -10.97 21.34
C ALA A 430 12.60 -11.17 22.28
N VAL A 431 12.59 -10.58 23.48
CA VAL A 431 13.64 -10.78 24.51
C VAL A 431 13.67 -12.23 24.96
N GLU A 432 12.54 -12.79 25.38
CA GLU A 432 12.47 -14.18 25.85
C GLU A 432 12.87 -15.18 24.76
N GLN A 433 12.41 -14.97 23.51
CA GLN A 433 12.78 -15.83 22.39
C GLN A 433 14.28 -15.75 22.06
N LEU A 434 14.91 -14.59 22.24
CA LEU A 434 16.35 -14.44 22.04
C LEU A 434 17.13 -15.16 23.15
N GLU A 435 16.70 -15.09 24.40
CA GLU A 435 17.32 -15.81 25.52
C GLU A 435 17.23 -17.33 25.31
N VAL A 436 16.05 -17.83 24.93
CA VAL A 436 15.85 -19.25 24.59
C VAL A 436 16.72 -19.67 23.42
N ALA A 437 16.81 -18.85 22.38
CA ALA A 437 17.66 -19.14 21.22
C ALA A 437 19.16 -19.19 21.60
N GLY A 438 19.62 -18.31 22.50
CA GLY A 438 20.99 -18.35 23.05
C GLY A 438 21.29 -19.63 23.82
N ALA A 439 20.41 -20.02 24.76
CA ALA A 439 20.54 -21.27 25.51
C ALA A 439 20.48 -22.52 24.60
N SER A 440 19.60 -22.47 23.58
CA SER A 440 19.49 -23.55 22.57
C SER A 440 20.76 -23.67 21.72
N LEU A 441 21.41 -22.56 21.41
CA LEU A 441 22.68 -22.53 20.67
C LEU A 441 23.81 -23.24 21.44
N ASP A 442 23.99 -22.91 22.73
CA ASP A 442 24.98 -23.54 23.60
C ASP A 442 24.74 -25.06 23.72
N THR A 443 23.47 -25.45 23.83
CA THR A 443 23.09 -26.88 23.90
C THR A 443 23.34 -27.59 22.57
N ALA A 444 23.01 -26.98 21.44
CA ALA A 444 23.21 -27.55 20.10
C ALA A 444 24.71 -27.69 19.76
N LEU A 445 25.56 -26.75 20.20
CA LEU A 445 27.01 -26.83 20.06
C LEU A 445 27.59 -28.06 20.80
N LYS A 446 27.25 -28.21 22.08
CA LYS A 446 27.69 -29.36 22.90
C LYS A 446 27.18 -30.68 22.34
N ARG A 447 25.93 -30.73 21.85
CA ARG A 447 25.36 -31.91 21.23
C ARG A 447 26.10 -32.30 19.95
N ALA A 448 26.46 -31.31 19.09
CA ALA A 448 27.20 -31.57 17.86
C ALA A 448 28.62 -32.09 18.17
N GLU A 449 29.33 -31.51 19.14
CA GLU A 449 30.65 -31.97 19.60
C GLU A 449 30.61 -33.42 20.13
N ALA A 450 29.61 -33.72 20.95
CA ALA A 450 29.41 -35.07 21.51
C ALA A 450 29.11 -36.11 20.40
N ALA A 451 28.24 -35.76 19.45
CA ALA A 451 27.88 -36.63 18.34
C ALA A 451 29.06 -36.86 17.37
N ASP A 452 29.87 -35.82 17.10
CA ASP A 452 31.11 -35.93 16.30
C ASP A 452 32.12 -36.84 17.01
N GLY A 453 32.24 -36.72 18.35
CA GLY A 453 33.08 -37.61 19.17
C GLY A 453 32.60 -39.05 19.10
N ALA A 454 31.29 -39.28 19.25
CA ALA A 454 30.70 -40.62 19.19
C ALA A 454 30.91 -41.29 17.82
N LEU A 455 30.72 -40.56 16.70
CA LEU A 455 30.99 -41.06 15.35
C LEU A 455 32.44 -41.43 15.16
N ARG A 456 33.39 -40.59 15.66
CA ARG A 456 34.84 -40.93 15.58
C ARG A 456 35.16 -42.25 16.30
N ILE A 457 34.58 -42.49 17.47
CA ILE A 457 34.76 -43.72 18.24
C ILE A 457 34.11 -44.88 17.48
N ALA A 458 32.88 -44.71 16.99
CA ALA A 458 32.16 -45.74 16.24
C ALA A 458 32.92 -46.14 14.95
N SER A 459 33.49 -45.16 14.22
CA SER A 459 34.29 -45.43 13.04
C SER A 459 35.53 -46.29 13.35
N ARG A 460 36.27 -45.95 14.43
CA ARG A 460 37.41 -46.75 14.86
C ARG A 460 37.05 -48.18 15.28
N LYS A 461 35.97 -48.31 16.06
CA LYS A 461 35.46 -49.64 16.46
C LYS A 461 34.97 -50.47 15.28
N ARG A 462 34.34 -49.87 14.28
CA ARG A 462 33.95 -50.54 13.05
C ARG A 462 35.17 -51.06 12.28
N ASP A 463 36.18 -50.21 12.12
CA ASP A 463 37.40 -50.60 11.39
C ASP A 463 38.16 -51.76 12.10
N LEU A 464 37.99 -51.89 13.43
CA LEU A 464 38.50 -52.97 14.25
C LEU A 464 37.51 -54.19 14.34
N GLY A 465 36.36 -54.12 13.70
CA GLY A 465 35.32 -55.16 13.76
C GLY A 465 34.63 -55.30 15.14
N GLN A 466 34.68 -54.26 15.99
CA GLN A 466 34.21 -54.28 17.38
C GLN A 466 32.78 -53.77 17.56
N ILE A 467 32.14 -53.25 16.52
CA ILE A 467 30.73 -52.81 16.54
C ILE A 467 29.97 -53.40 15.36
N ASN A 468 28.65 -53.45 15.50
CA ASN A 468 27.79 -53.87 14.42
C ASN A 468 27.47 -52.72 13.47
N GLN A 469 26.96 -53.02 12.28
CA GLN A 469 26.59 -52.04 11.26
C GLN A 469 25.52 -51.06 11.73
N ALA A 470 24.55 -51.49 12.53
CA ALA A 470 23.46 -50.68 13.02
C ALA A 470 23.99 -49.57 13.96
N GLU A 471 24.90 -49.88 14.90
CA GLU A 471 25.52 -48.91 15.80
C GLU A 471 26.31 -47.85 15.03
N PHE A 472 27.01 -48.22 13.96
CA PHE A 472 27.70 -47.25 13.10
C PHE A 472 26.72 -46.31 12.39
N ILE A 473 25.65 -46.87 11.78
CA ILE A 473 24.61 -46.06 11.12
C ILE A 473 23.95 -45.11 12.12
N ASP A 474 23.61 -45.57 13.31
CA ASP A 474 23.00 -44.75 14.38
C ASP A 474 23.91 -43.59 14.81
N ALA A 475 25.21 -43.86 15.02
CA ALA A 475 26.18 -42.82 15.36
C ALA A 475 26.32 -41.77 14.25
N ARG A 476 26.32 -42.21 12.97
CA ARG A 476 26.35 -41.31 11.82
C ARG A 476 25.07 -40.48 11.71
N ARG A 477 23.88 -41.08 11.87
CA ARG A 477 22.61 -40.35 11.88
C ARG A 477 22.58 -39.34 13.01
N ALA A 478 22.97 -39.72 14.23
CA ALA A 478 23.03 -38.79 15.37
C ALA A 478 23.94 -37.58 15.10
N MET A 479 25.09 -37.81 14.47
CA MET A 479 26.02 -36.73 14.05
C MET A 479 25.38 -35.81 13.00
N THR A 480 24.76 -36.39 11.96
CA THR A 480 24.10 -35.62 10.88
C THR A 480 22.98 -34.76 11.45
N ASP A 481 22.10 -35.35 12.28
CA ASP A 481 21.00 -34.63 12.93
C ASP A 481 21.49 -33.53 13.88
N ALA A 482 22.56 -33.77 14.61
CA ALA A 482 23.14 -32.78 15.51
C ALA A 482 23.72 -31.59 14.74
N ARG A 483 24.41 -31.82 13.61
CA ARG A 483 24.96 -30.76 12.74
C ARG A 483 23.88 -29.98 12.02
N LEU A 484 22.85 -30.67 11.47
CA LEU A 484 21.70 -30.01 10.86
C LEU A 484 20.95 -29.14 11.89
N ASN A 485 20.76 -29.65 13.12
CA ASN A 485 20.14 -28.89 14.19
C ASN A 485 20.99 -27.66 14.60
N LEU A 486 22.30 -27.82 14.77
CA LEU A 486 23.20 -26.69 15.10
C LEU A 486 23.14 -25.61 14.04
N ASN A 487 23.20 -25.98 12.77
CA ASN A 487 23.08 -25.04 11.65
C ASN A 487 21.74 -24.27 11.69
N ARG A 488 20.63 -24.96 11.92
CA ARG A 488 19.31 -24.32 12.06
C ARG A 488 19.27 -23.35 13.26
N VAL A 489 19.78 -23.76 14.41
CA VAL A 489 19.76 -22.96 15.65
C VAL A 489 20.65 -21.71 15.52
N ARG A 490 21.79 -21.79 14.81
CA ARG A 490 22.63 -20.62 14.51
C ARG A 490 21.87 -19.57 13.70
N ALA A 491 21.22 -19.99 12.63
CA ALA A 491 20.42 -19.07 11.80
C ALA A 491 19.21 -18.51 12.56
N GLU A 492 18.56 -19.33 13.40
CA GLU A 492 17.46 -18.91 14.26
C GLU A 492 17.89 -17.86 15.27
N PHE A 493 19.05 -18.02 15.92
CA PHE A 493 19.60 -17.03 16.84
C PHE A 493 19.79 -15.67 16.14
N LEU A 494 20.37 -15.64 14.94
CA LEU A 494 20.52 -14.41 14.16
C LEU A 494 19.17 -13.80 13.76
N ALA A 495 18.20 -14.63 13.41
CA ALA A 495 16.84 -14.19 13.09
C ALA A 495 16.12 -13.57 14.32
N ARG A 496 16.35 -14.11 15.54
CA ARG A 496 15.82 -13.52 16.79
C ARG A 496 16.46 -12.18 17.15
N ILE A 497 17.75 -11.99 16.83
CA ILE A 497 18.38 -10.67 16.94
C ILE A 497 17.66 -9.66 16.01
N ALA A 498 17.43 -10.01 14.76
CA ALA A 498 16.72 -9.15 13.82
C ALA A 498 15.27 -8.84 14.27
N GLU A 499 14.59 -9.82 14.88
CA GLU A 499 13.25 -9.64 15.44
C GLU A 499 13.25 -8.65 16.62
N LEU A 500 14.20 -8.78 17.54
CA LEU A 500 14.33 -7.85 18.67
C LEU A 500 14.64 -6.43 18.19
N GLU A 501 15.54 -6.26 17.22
CA GLU A 501 15.86 -4.95 16.63
C GLU A 501 14.61 -4.31 16.01
N PHE A 502 13.80 -5.09 15.29
CA PHE A 502 12.53 -4.65 14.76
C PHE A 502 11.53 -4.30 15.87
N ALA A 503 11.37 -5.15 16.89
CA ALA A 503 10.44 -4.93 17.99
C ALA A 503 10.74 -3.64 18.76
N VAL A 504 12.03 -3.33 18.98
CA VAL A 504 12.49 -2.10 19.63
C VAL A 504 12.36 -0.86 18.73
N GLY A 505 12.13 -1.05 17.42
CA GLY A 505 11.96 0.05 16.47
C GLY A 505 13.27 0.66 15.99
N ASP A 506 14.36 -0.10 15.99
CA ASP A 506 15.68 0.35 15.53
C ASP A 506 16.32 -0.61 14.50
N PRO A 507 15.63 -0.94 13.40
CA PRO A 507 16.15 -1.88 12.40
C PRO A 507 17.37 -1.36 11.62
N ARG A 508 17.72 -0.08 11.77
CA ARG A 508 18.82 0.57 11.02
C ARG A 508 20.10 0.75 11.82
N ALA A 509 20.08 0.60 13.15
CA ALA A 509 21.29 0.79 13.92
C ALA A 509 22.35 -0.26 13.55
N ALA A 510 21.94 -1.49 13.18
CA ALA A 510 22.83 -2.49 12.59
C ALA A 510 23.40 -2.05 11.23
N HIS A 511 22.63 -1.28 10.46
CA HIS A 511 22.93 -0.98 9.07
C HIS A 511 23.83 0.26 8.87
N LYS A 512 23.68 1.28 9.71
CA LYS A 512 24.46 2.51 9.59
C LYS A 512 25.85 2.43 10.18
N GLU A 513 26.09 1.54 11.16
CA GLU A 513 27.41 1.33 11.75
C GLU A 513 28.28 0.34 10.96
N LEU A 514 27.68 -0.47 10.09
CA LEU A 514 28.42 -1.31 9.16
C LEU A 514 29.05 -0.51 7.99
N ALA A 515 28.53 0.67 7.72
CA ALA A 515 29.01 1.57 6.66
C ALA A 515 30.04 2.61 7.15
N ARG A 516 30.39 2.61 8.42
CA ARG A 516 31.46 3.39 9.06
C ARG A 516 32.54 2.49 9.64
#